data_e9d93c03c32618d9cbdabc9dd4528e8f
#
_entry.id   e9d93c03c32618d9cbdabc9dd4528e8f
#
_cell.length_a   1.000
_cell.length_b   1.000
_cell.length_c   1.000
_cell.angle_alpha   90.00
_cell.angle_beta   90.00
_cell.angle_gamma   90.00
#
_symmetry.space_group_name_H-M   'P 1'
#
loop_
_entity.id
_entity.type
_entity.pdbx_description
1 polymer ?
#
loop_
_entity_poly.entity_id
_entity_poly.type
_entity_poly.pdbx_seq_one_letter_code
_entity_poly.pdbx_strand_id
1 'polypeptide(L)'
;MTVAMLSMTMTFAENEETKNVNNVEAYDMSVNMRKLSVALGLNTDQMEAVENIHNTFNAEMQLAAHANESERREMVNKAVERDVKWMHYVLNDKQYRTYLLLLNTTLNNRGLNTDK
;
A
#
# COMPACT_ATOMS: atom_id res chain seq x y z
N MET A 1 2.19 7.04 10.86
CA MET A 1 2.05 6.77 10.68
C MET A 1 1.47 6.76 10.63
N THR A 2 1.50 7.02 10.28
CA THR A 2 1.07 6.87 9.97
C THR A 2 0.27 6.84 9.96
N VAL A 3 0.21 7.16 9.89
CA VAL A 3 -0.46 7.02 9.73
C VAL A 3 -1.33 7.12 9.73
N ALA A 4 -1.24 7.46 9.67
CA ALA A 4 -1.95 7.35 9.52
C ALA A 4 -2.77 7.45 9.55
N MET A 5 -2.84 7.79 9.58
CA MET A 5 -3.44 7.62 9.52
C MET A 5 -4.17 7.67 9.69
N LEU A 6 -4.09 7.82 9.63
CA LEU A 6 -4.73 7.55 9.62
C LEU A 6 -5.64 7.64 9.95
N SER A 7 -5.74 7.99 9.97
CA SER A 7 -6.47 7.80 10.06
C SER A 7 -7.31 7.84 10.02
N MET A 8 -7.40 8.12 9.77
CA MET A 8 -7.98 7.80 9.53
C MET A 8 -8.68 7.52 9.71
N THR A 9 -8.67 7.51 9.71
CA THR A 9 -9.30 6.91 9.70
C THR A 9 -10.19 6.72 9.91
N MET A 10 -10.18 6.93 9.91
CA MET A 10 -10.91 6.53 9.96
C MET A 10 -11.69 6.39 10.03
N THR A 11 -11.78 6.67 9.93
CA THR A 11 -12.46 6.27 9.81
C THR A 11 -13.26 5.92 9.83
N PHE A 12 -13.44 5.89 9.73
CA PHE A 12 -14.17 5.26 9.47
C PHE A 12 -15.01 4.97 9.62
N ALA A 13 -15.12 5.32 9.58
CA ALA A 13 -15.78 4.81 9.61
C ALA A 13 -16.58 4.65 9.44
N GLU A 14 -16.75 4.87 9.22
CA GLU A 14 -17.38 4.53 8.94
C GLU A 14 -17.75 3.93 8.69
N ASN A 15 -17.91 3.68 8.51
CA ASN A 15 -18.23 2.90 8.15
C ASN A 15 -18.80 2.09 8.30
N GLU A 16 -19.24 1.85 8.46
CA GLU A 16 -19.85 0.99 8.70
C GLU A 16 -20.60 0.40 7.76
N GLU A 17 -21.44 0.65 7.29
CA GLU A 17 -22.14 0.14 6.36
C GLU A 17 -21.40 -0.02 5.23
N THR A 18 -20.57 0.57 5.14
CA THR A 18 -19.88 0.47 4.00
C THR A 18 -19.18 -0.72 3.92
N LYS A 19 -19.05 -1.36 4.94
CA LYS A 19 -18.23 -2.39 4.93
C LYS A 19 -18.43 -3.35 3.93
N ASN A 20 -19.48 -3.68 3.64
CA ASN A 20 -19.59 -4.77 2.81
C ASN A 20 -19.35 -4.43 1.45
N VAL A 21 -19.66 -3.38 1.01
CA VAL A 21 -19.64 -3.14 -0.28
C VAL A 21 -18.48 -2.57 -0.70
N ASN A 22 -17.90 -1.90 0.08
CA ASN A 22 -16.98 -1.19 -0.40
C ASN A 22 -15.72 -1.45 -0.01
N ASN A 23 -15.26 -2.54 -0.25
CA ASN A 23 -13.93 -2.89 -0.04
C ASN A 23 -13.00 -2.16 -0.95
N VAL A 24 -13.54 -1.45 -1.89
CA VAL A 24 -12.69 -0.71 -2.80
C VAL A 24 -11.77 0.22 -2.06
N GLU A 25 -12.25 0.83 -0.97
CA GLU A 25 -11.41 1.74 -0.23
C GLU A 25 -10.24 1.04 0.43
N ALA A 26 -10.38 -0.22 0.75
CA ALA A 26 -9.29 -0.96 1.35
C ALA A 26 -8.10 -1.07 0.40
N TYR A 27 -8.36 -0.95 -0.91
CA TYR A 27 -7.32 -1.11 -1.91
C TYR A 27 -6.67 0.22 -2.29
N ASP A 28 -7.07 1.32 -1.67
CA ASP A 28 -6.47 2.62 -1.96
C ASP A 28 -5.16 2.69 -1.20
N MET A 29 -4.08 2.61 -1.95
CA MET A 29 -2.75 2.61 -1.36
C MET A 29 -2.08 3.98 -1.43
N SER A 30 -2.84 5.02 -1.73
CA SER A 30 -2.25 6.35 -1.81
C SER A 30 -1.67 6.76 -0.45
N VAL A 31 -0.56 7.46 -0.47
CA VAL A 31 0.12 7.87 0.74
C VAL A 31 0.57 9.31 0.62
N ASN A 32 0.86 9.91 1.74
CA ASN A 32 1.48 11.22 1.73
C ASN A 32 2.97 11.00 1.52
N MET A 33 3.45 11.36 0.32
CA MET A 33 4.85 11.09 -0.03
C MET A 33 5.84 11.80 0.85
N ARG A 34 5.49 12.98 1.35
CA ARG A 34 6.38 13.67 2.26
C ARG A 34 6.58 12.85 3.54
N LYS A 35 5.50 12.34 4.10
CA LYS A 35 5.59 11.56 5.32
C LYS A 35 6.34 10.25 5.08
N LEU A 36 6.07 9.63 3.94
CA LEU A 36 6.75 8.38 3.62
C LEU A 36 8.25 8.63 3.45
N SER A 37 8.61 9.72 2.78
CA SER A 37 10.00 10.06 2.56
C SER A 37 10.74 10.27 3.88
N VAL A 38 10.09 10.93 4.82
CA VAL A 38 10.69 11.15 6.12
C VAL A 38 10.83 9.83 6.87
N ALA A 39 9.80 9.02 6.84
CA ALA A 39 9.81 7.74 7.57
C ALA A 39 10.92 6.82 7.08
N LEU A 40 11.18 6.84 5.78
CA LEU A 40 12.21 5.98 5.20
C LEU A 40 13.57 6.66 5.08
N GLY A 41 13.62 7.97 5.24
CA GLY A 41 14.88 8.70 5.07
C GLY A 41 15.33 8.74 3.63
N LEU A 42 14.41 9.04 2.71
CA LEU A 42 14.73 9.00 1.27
C LEU A 42 15.48 10.23 0.84
N ASN A 43 16.41 10.07 -0.10
CA ASN A 43 17.02 11.23 -0.74
C ASN A 43 16.14 11.63 -1.95
N THR A 44 16.50 12.68 -2.64
CA THR A 44 15.68 13.22 -3.72
C THR A 44 15.46 12.21 -4.84
N ASP A 45 16.52 11.52 -5.23
CA ASP A 45 16.43 10.55 -6.32
C ASP A 45 15.51 9.39 -5.90
N GLN A 46 15.63 8.95 -4.66
CA GLN A 46 14.80 7.88 -4.17
C GLN A 46 13.35 8.33 -4.09
N MET A 47 13.10 9.58 -3.70
CA MET A 47 11.74 10.07 -3.60
C MET A 47 11.00 9.94 -4.92
N GLU A 48 11.65 10.32 -6.00
CA GLU A 48 11.02 10.25 -7.31
C GLU A 48 10.76 8.81 -7.70
N ALA A 49 11.74 7.94 -7.49
CA ALA A 49 11.59 6.54 -7.85
C ALA A 49 10.51 5.86 -7.01
N VAL A 50 10.51 6.13 -5.72
CA VAL A 50 9.52 5.53 -4.83
C VAL A 50 8.13 6.02 -5.18
N GLU A 51 8.00 7.29 -5.52
CA GLU A 51 6.70 7.82 -5.90
C GLU A 51 6.18 7.12 -7.15
N ASN A 52 7.02 6.92 -8.13
CA ASN A 52 6.60 6.26 -9.36
C ASN A 52 6.21 4.80 -9.10
N ILE A 53 7.00 4.10 -8.30
CA ILE A 53 6.72 2.72 -7.98
C ILE A 53 5.41 2.63 -7.21
N HIS A 54 5.24 3.54 -6.26
CA HIS A 54 4.05 3.50 -5.41
C HIS A 54 2.80 3.85 -6.20
N ASN A 55 2.90 4.78 -7.15
CA ASN A 55 1.76 5.12 -7.98
C ASN A 55 1.32 3.93 -8.83
N THR A 56 2.29 3.18 -9.35
CA THR A 56 1.98 1.98 -10.12
C THR A 56 1.32 0.93 -9.23
N PHE A 57 1.85 0.74 -8.03
CA PHE A 57 1.28 -0.20 -7.08
C PHE A 57 -0.16 0.18 -6.75
N ASN A 58 -0.40 1.46 -6.48
CA ASN A 58 -1.73 1.92 -6.16
C ASN A 58 -2.70 1.67 -7.32
N ALA A 59 -2.25 1.94 -8.55
CA ALA A 59 -3.09 1.71 -9.71
C ALA A 59 -3.43 0.25 -9.87
N GLU A 60 -2.47 -0.63 -9.65
CA GLU A 60 -2.70 -2.06 -9.76
C GLU A 60 -3.65 -2.56 -8.67
N MET A 61 -3.52 -2.02 -7.47
CA MET A 61 -4.43 -2.40 -6.39
C MET A 61 -5.84 -1.92 -6.68
N GLN A 62 -5.99 -0.75 -7.29
CA GLN A 62 -7.31 -0.25 -7.67
C GLN A 62 -7.94 -1.16 -8.73
N LEU A 63 -7.14 -1.64 -9.67
CA LEU A 63 -7.66 -2.58 -10.65
C LEU A 63 -8.13 -3.87 -9.97
N ALA A 64 -7.36 -4.35 -9.00
CA ALA A 64 -7.75 -5.55 -8.27
C ALA A 64 -9.07 -5.34 -7.54
N ALA A 65 -9.29 -4.13 -7.02
CA ALA A 65 -10.51 -3.83 -6.29
C ALA A 65 -11.75 -4.02 -7.16
N HIS A 66 -11.61 -3.77 -8.46
CA HIS A 66 -12.74 -3.87 -9.37
C HIS A 66 -12.79 -5.20 -10.11
N ALA A 67 -11.86 -6.09 -9.87
CA ALA A 67 -11.85 -7.40 -10.52
C ALA A 67 -12.84 -8.33 -9.81
N ASN A 68 -13.16 -9.43 -10.47
CA ASN A 68 -14.05 -10.39 -9.81
C ASN A 68 -13.25 -11.11 -8.72
N GLU A 69 -13.99 -11.74 -7.85
CA GLU A 69 -13.41 -12.35 -6.68
C GLU A 69 -12.39 -13.40 -6.98
N SER A 70 -12.60 -14.15 -8.01
CA SER A 70 -11.71 -15.24 -8.34
C SER A 70 -10.33 -14.75 -8.80
N GLU A 71 -10.25 -13.54 -9.35
CA GLU A 71 -9.00 -13.02 -9.85
C GLU A 71 -8.35 -12.05 -8.91
N ARG A 72 -9.11 -11.47 -8.00
CA ARG A 72 -8.64 -10.37 -7.16
C ARG A 72 -7.43 -10.74 -6.35
N ARG A 73 -7.46 -11.89 -5.72
CA ARG A 73 -6.37 -12.30 -4.85
C ARG A 73 -5.06 -12.41 -5.61
N GLU A 74 -5.12 -13.00 -6.79
CA GLU A 74 -3.93 -13.14 -7.59
C GLU A 74 -3.41 -11.79 -8.05
N MET A 75 -4.31 -10.88 -8.41
CA MET A 75 -3.92 -9.55 -8.82
C MET A 75 -3.23 -8.80 -7.68
N VAL A 76 -3.76 -8.94 -6.47
CA VAL A 76 -3.13 -8.31 -5.30
C VAL A 76 -1.75 -8.91 -5.07
N ASN A 77 -1.64 -10.23 -5.14
CA ASN A 77 -0.35 -10.88 -4.93
C ASN A 77 0.69 -10.38 -5.93
N LYS A 78 0.30 -10.27 -7.18
CA LYS A 78 1.24 -9.80 -8.20
C LYS A 78 1.61 -8.35 -8.02
N ALA A 79 0.64 -7.52 -7.61
CA ALA A 79 0.91 -6.11 -7.37
C ALA A 79 1.91 -5.96 -6.22
N VAL A 80 1.72 -6.71 -5.14
CA VAL A 80 2.61 -6.65 -4.00
C VAL A 80 4.01 -7.15 -4.39
N GLU A 81 4.08 -8.24 -5.13
CA GLU A 81 5.38 -8.79 -5.55
C GLU A 81 6.16 -7.80 -6.39
N ARG A 82 5.48 -7.14 -7.33
CA ARG A 82 6.15 -6.16 -8.17
C ARG A 82 6.60 -4.95 -7.36
N ASP A 83 5.76 -4.51 -6.46
CA ASP A 83 6.07 -3.36 -5.64
C ASP A 83 7.31 -3.61 -4.78
N VAL A 84 7.35 -4.74 -4.09
CA VAL A 84 8.49 -5.01 -3.21
C VAL A 84 9.76 -5.25 -4.02
N LYS A 85 9.63 -5.83 -5.20
CA LYS A 85 10.81 -6.06 -6.05
C LYS A 85 11.42 -4.74 -6.46
N TRP A 86 10.61 -3.79 -6.93
CA TRP A 86 11.14 -2.51 -7.39
C TRP A 86 11.62 -1.66 -6.23
N MET A 87 10.94 -1.71 -5.10
CA MET A 87 11.40 -0.99 -3.92
C MET A 87 12.76 -1.52 -3.47
N HIS A 88 12.97 -2.83 -3.59
CA HIS A 88 14.24 -3.41 -3.19
C HIS A 88 15.39 -2.87 -4.06
N TYR A 89 15.12 -2.53 -5.30
CA TYR A 89 16.15 -1.97 -6.16
C TYR A 89 16.49 -0.54 -5.76
N VAL A 90 15.53 0.19 -5.26
CA VAL A 90 15.70 1.62 -4.99
C VAL A 90 16.15 1.89 -3.57
N LEU A 91 15.73 1.07 -2.62
CA LEU A 91 15.97 1.31 -1.20
C LEU A 91 17.18 0.53 -0.71
N ASN A 92 17.88 1.10 0.28
CA ASN A 92 18.93 0.32 0.94
C ASN A 92 18.28 -0.68 1.88
N ASP A 93 19.07 -1.54 2.49
CA ASP A 93 18.54 -2.62 3.32
C ASP A 93 17.69 -2.13 4.47
N LYS A 94 18.13 -1.08 5.14
CA LYS A 94 17.41 -0.57 6.28
C LYS A 94 16.08 0.04 5.84
N GLN A 95 16.11 0.82 4.77
CA GLN A 95 14.91 1.44 4.23
C GLN A 95 13.93 0.38 3.74
N TYR A 96 14.46 -0.64 3.10
CA TYR A 96 13.62 -1.71 2.57
C TYR A 96 12.91 -2.45 3.71
N ARG A 97 13.62 -2.76 4.78
CA ARG A 97 12.99 -3.43 5.92
C ARG A 97 11.91 -2.58 6.55
N THR A 98 12.15 -1.29 6.66
CA THR A 98 11.14 -0.39 7.20
C THR A 98 9.93 -0.34 6.27
N TYR A 99 10.19 -0.27 4.96
CA TYR A 99 9.10 -0.27 4.00
C TYR A 99 8.26 -1.54 4.09
N LEU A 100 8.90 -2.70 4.21
CA LEU A 100 8.17 -3.96 4.31
C LEU A 100 7.29 -3.98 5.55
N LEU A 101 7.79 -3.44 6.64
CA LEU A 101 7.01 -3.38 7.86
C LEU A 101 5.78 -2.51 7.67
N LEU A 102 5.93 -1.35 7.05
CA LEU A 102 4.83 -0.45 6.80
C LEU A 102 3.81 -1.08 5.85
N LEU A 103 4.29 -1.73 4.81
CA LEU A 103 3.42 -2.36 3.83
C LEU A 103 2.63 -3.49 4.47
N ASN A 104 3.30 -4.37 5.21
CA ASN A 104 2.62 -5.50 5.82
C ASN A 104 1.60 -5.04 6.84
N THR A 105 1.92 -4.02 7.62
CA THR A 105 0.99 -3.46 8.58
C THR A 105 -0.25 -2.90 7.88
N THR A 106 -0.03 -2.20 6.77
CA THR A 106 -1.14 -1.63 6.02
C THR A 106 -2.02 -2.74 5.45
N LEU A 107 -1.41 -3.74 4.85
CA LEU A 107 -2.20 -4.84 4.26
C LEU A 107 -2.98 -5.59 5.33
N ASN A 108 -2.37 -5.83 6.47
CA ASN A 108 -3.06 -6.50 7.56
C ASN A 108 -4.21 -5.66 8.08
N ASN A 109 -4.01 -4.37 8.26
CA ASN A 109 -5.05 -3.50 8.78
C ASN A 109 -6.24 -3.42 7.84
N ARG A 110 -6.00 -3.61 6.57
CA ARG A 110 -7.07 -3.53 5.58
C ARG A 110 -7.63 -4.89 5.19
N GLY A 111 -7.13 -5.93 5.82
CA GLY A 111 -7.61 -7.28 5.54
C GLY A 111 -7.15 -7.81 4.20
N LEU A 112 -6.03 -7.29 3.67
CA LEU A 112 -5.53 -7.68 2.38
C LEU A 112 -4.28 -8.53 2.44
N ASN A 113 -4.02 -9.11 3.59
CA ASN A 113 -2.83 -9.91 3.76
C ASN A 113 -2.92 -11.13 2.86
N THR A 114 -1.98 -11.28 1.95
CA THR A 114 -2.07 -12.31 0.96
C THR A 114 -1.24 -13.49 1.25
N ASP A 115 -0.44 -13.43 2.27
CA ASP A 115 0.37 -14.45 2.49
C ASP A 115 -0.13 -15.57 2.99
N LYS A 116 -0.93 -15.77 3.01
CA LYS A 116 -1.31 -16.91 3.43
C LYS A 116 -2.17 -17.23 3.47
#